data_0420042025fd4bee1c60d0111f8c71fd
#
_entry.id   0420042025fd4bee1c60d0111f8c71fd
#
_cell.length_a   1.000
_cell.length_b   1.000
_cell.length_c   1.000
_cell.angle_alpha   90.00
_cell.angle_beta   90.00
_cell.angle_gamma   90.00
#
_symmetry.space_group_name_H-M   'P 1'
#
loop_
_entity.id
_entity.type
_entity.pdbx_description
1 polymer ?
#
loop_
_entity_poly.entity_id
_entity_poly.type
_entity_poly.pdbx_seq_one_letter_code
_entity_poly.pdbx_strand_id
1 'polypeptide(L)'
;STQGPHAVNAHDRIGEGPWANANGLVMATGVENLHYDNSNFNWTFMLDENGNQFASRIDGDPDFTEHDVLTGTQIDGTAFPPGNDMTCSNWTSSSEGSARVGHADRYSFTTPGSPWNSSHGTPGCTQENLVSVGGAGLFYCFAID
;
A
#
# COMPACT_ATOMS: atom_id res chain seq x y z
N SER A 1 4.11 1.01 8.15
CA SER A 1 4.99 1.50 9.24
C SER A 1 4.19 2.12 10.38
N THR A 2 4.85 2.44 11.49
CA THR A 2 4.31 3.19 12.63
C THR A 2 5.11 4.48 12.84
N GLN A 3 4.63 5.34 13.77
CA GLN A 3 5.21 6.65 14.06
C GLN A 3 5.62 6.78 15.53
N GLY A 4 6.42 7.83 15.84
CA GLY A 4 6.80 8.22 17.20
C GLY A 4 8.16 7.67 17.63
N PRO A 5 8.48 7.77 18.95
CA PRO A 5 9.81 7.39 19.46
C PRO A 5 10.13 5.90 19.35
N HIS A 6 9.12 5.08 19.09
CA HIS A 6 9.26 3.64 18.85
C HIS A 6 8.72 3.27 17.46
N ALA A 7 8.95 4.13 16.47
CA ALA A 7 8.57 3.87 15.09
C ALA A 7 9.14 2.53 14.59
N VAL A 8 8.32 1.78 13.88
CA VAL A 8 8.70 0.49 13.30
C VAL A 8 8.56 0.59 11.79
N ASN A 9 9.63 0.25 11.09
CA ASN A 9 9.60 0.17 9.63
C ASN A 9 8.79 -1.04 9.18
N ALA A 10 8.02 -0.88 8.13
CA ALA A 10 7.27 -2.01 7.56
C ALA A 10 8.22 -3.11 7.06
N HIS A 11 9.31 -2.73 6.40
CA HIS A 11 10.25 -3.69 5.84
C HIS A 11 10.92 -4.59 6.89
N ASP A 12 11.03 -4.12 8.15
CA ASP A 12 11.60 -4.92 9.24
C ASP A 12 10.61 -5.95 9.83
N ARG A 13 9.33 -5.86 9.44
CA ARG A 13 8.24 -6.66 10.03
C ARG A 13 7.59 -7.65 9.08
N ILE A 14 7.76 -7.48 7.80
CA ILE A 14 7.08 -8.30 6.78
C ILE A 14 7.74 -9.65 6.54
N GLY A 15 8.86 -9.96 7.24
CA GLY A 15 9.64 -11.18 7.04
C GLY A 15 10.64 -11.07 5.90
N GLU A 16 11.18 -12.20 5.48
CA GLU A 16 12.24 -12.24 4.45
C GLU A 16 11.72 -12.64 3.06
N GLY A 17 10.51 -13.18 2.99
CA GLY A 17 9.93 -13.73 1.75
C GLY A 17 10.42 -15.16 1.45
N PRO A 18 10.17 -15.73 0.26
CA PRO A 18 9.37 -15.12 -0.81
C PRO A 18 7.88 -14.99 -0.47
N TRP A 19 7.21 -14.01 -1.05
CA TRP A 19 5.76 -13.86 -0.89
C TRP A 19 5.06 -14.16 -2.20
N ALA A 20 3.93 -14.84 -2.11
CA ALA A 20 3.06 -15.16 -3.24
C ALA A 20 1.66 -14.57 -3.03
N ASN A 21 0.96 -14.32 -4.14
CA ASN A 21 -0.45 -13.96 -4.10
C ASN A 21 -1.33 -15.18 -3.76
N ALA A 22 -2.63 -14.97 -3.58
CA ALA A 22 -3.59 -16.02 -3.24
C ALA A 22 -3.62 -17.20 -4.24
N ASN A 23 -3.17 -17.01 -5.48
CA ASN A 23 -3.08 -18.05 -6.51
C ASN A 23 -1.69 -18.73 -6.56
N GLY A 24 -0.79 -18.42 -5.62
CA GLY A 24 0.53 -19.04 -5.53
C GLY A 24 1.58 -18.45 -6.48
N LEU A 25 1.28 -17.34 -7.18
CA LEU A 25 2.28 -16.64 -7.99
C LEU A 25 3.22 -15.85 -7.08
N VAL A 26 4.52 -16.07 -7.19
CA VAL A 26 5.53 -15.30 -6.44
C VAL A 26 5.48 -13.84 -6.86
N MET A 27 5.16 -12.98 -5.91
CA MET A 27 5.08 -11.52 -6.08
C MET A 27 6.43 -10.85 -5.85
N ALA A 28 7.17 -11.32 -4.86
CA ALA A 28 8.53 -10.87 -4.56
C ALA A 28 9.34 -11.99 -3.91
N THR A 29 10.64 -12.04 -4.19
CA THR A 29 11.56 -13.06 -3.68
C THR A 29 12.24 -12.65 -2.38
N GLY A 30 12.07 -11.42 -1.94
CA GLY A 30 12.63 -10.87 -0.72
C GLY A 30 12.43 -9.37 -0.63
N VAL A 31 12.86 -8.77 0.48
CA VAL A 31 12.62 -7.34 0.80
C VAL A 31 13.20 -6.40 -0.27
N GLU A 32 14.41 -6.66 -0.76
CA GLU A 32 15.01 -5.83 -1.82
C GLU A 32 14.25 -5.93 -3.13
N ASN A 33 13.93 -7.15 -3.57
CA ASN A 33 13.12 -7.35 -4.78
C ASN A 33 11.74 -6.69 -4.67
N LEU A 34 11.13 -6.75 -3.47
CA LEU A 34 9.84 -6.13 -3.20
C LEU A 34 9.87 -4.61 -3.37
N HIS A 35 10.90 -3.93 -2.85
CA HIS A 35 10.93 -2.46 -2.81
C HIS A 35 11.65 -1.83 -4.00
N TYR A 36 12.66 -2.48 -4.58
CA TYR A 36 13.53 -1.84 -5.58
C TYR A 36 13.41 -2.39 -6.99
N ASP A 37 13.12 -3.67 -7.16
CA ASP A 37 13.07 -4.32 -8.48
C ASP A 37 11.96 -5.37 -8.56
N ASN A 38 10.73 -5.00 -8.29
CA ASN A 38 9.61 -5.93 -8.38
C ASN A 38 8.78 -5.69 -9.64
N SER A 39 8.86 -6.62 -10.59
CA SER A 39 8.08 -6.60 -11.83
C SER A 39 6.68 -7.23 -11.71
N ASN A 40 6.38 -7.95 -10.59
CA ASN A 40 5.12 -8.67 -10.45
C ASN A 40 4.01 -7.89 -9.74
N PHE A 41 4.33 -6.72 -9.16
CA PHE A 41 3.31 -5.81 -8.61
C PHE A 41 2.65 -5.03 -9.75
N ASN A 42 1.48 -5.47 -10.16
CA ASN A 42 0.63 -4.84 -11.16
C ASN A 42 -0.81 -5.32 -10.97
N TRP A 43 -1.76 -4.69 -11.64
CA TRP A 43 -3.18 -5.00 -11.50
C TRP A 43 -3.54 -6.47 -11.73
N THR A 44 -2.89 -7.13 -12.69
CA THR A 44 -3.20 -8.52 -13.04
C THR A 44 -2.89 -9.51 -11.91
N PHE A 45 -1.82 -9.25 -11.14
CA PHE A 45 -1.31 -10.19 -10.15
C PHE A 45 -1.57 -9.78 -8.71
N MET A 46 -1.95 -8.51 -8.47
CA MET A 46 -2.38 -8.06 -7.14
C MET A 46 -3.82 -8.51 -6.90
N LEU A 47 -3.98 -9.40 -5.93
CA LEU A 47 -5.25 -10.04 -5.58
C LEU A 47 -5.55 -9.83 -4.10
N ASP A 48 -6.84 -9.86 -3.77
CA ASP A 48 -7.28 -9.98 -2.39
C ASP A 48 -6.99 -11.39 -1.81
N GLU A 49 -7.30 -11.61 -0.56
CA GLU A 49 -7.09 -12.88 0.14
C GLU A 49 -7.95 -14.04 -0.42
N ASN A 50 -8.98 -13.75 -1.21
CA ASN A 50 -9.85 -14.72 -1.86
C ASN A 50 -9.43 -15.01 -3.31
N GLY A 51 -8.40 -14.32 -3.80
CA GLY A 51 -7.91 -14.46 -5.17
C GLY A 51 -8.67 -13.61 -6.20
N ASN A 52 -9.44 -12.61 -5.76
CA ASN A 52 -10.13 -11.69 -6.66
C ASN A 52 -9.28 -10.44 -6.92
N GLN A 53 -9.48 -9.85 -8.10
CA GLN A 53 -8.94 -8.52 -8.39
C GLN A 53 -9.79 -7.46 -7.67
N PHE A 54 -9.12 -6.42 -7.15
CA PHE A 54 -9.79 -5.23 -6.64
C PHE A 54 -10.14 -4.29 -7.81
N ALA A 55 -11.06 -3.37 -7.57
CA ALA A 55 -11.47 -2.39 -8.58
C ALA A 55 -10.31 -1.43 -8.92
N SER A 56 -10.02 -1.27 -10.19
CA SER A 56 -8.97 -0.41 -10.72
C SER A 56 -9.47 0.36 -11.94
N ARG A 57 -8.91 1.54 -12.17
CA ARG A 57 -9.18 2.29 -13.40
C ARG A 57 -8.68 1.59 -14.67
N ILE A 58 -7.87 0.55 -14.53
CA ILE A 58 -7.38 -0.28 -15.62
C ILE A 58 -8.49 -1.17 -16.19
N ASP A 59 -9.46 -1.57 -15.38
CA ASP A 59 -10.59 -2.41 -15.78
C ASP A 59 -11.70 -1.67 -16.55
N GLY A 60 -11.56 -0.34 -16.67
CA GLY A 60 -12.43 0.48 -17.51
C GLY A 60 -13.50 1.27 -16.77
N ASP A 61 -13.59 1.19 -15.43
CA ASP A 61 -14.42 2.10 -14.64
C ASP A 61 -13.59 3.33 -14.20
N PRO A 62 -13.78 4.51 -14.82
CA PRO A 62 -13.01 5.70 -14.47
C PRO A 62 -13.41 6.30 -13.11
N ASP A 63 -14.60 5.97 -12.62
CA ASP A 63 -15.23 6.62 -11.47
C ASP A 63 -15.04 5.82 -10.16
N PHE A 64 -14.64 4.55 -10.27
CA PHE A 64 -14.48 3.68 -9.11
C PHE A 64 -13.12 2.96 -9.11
N THR A 65 -12.39 3.09 -8.03
CA THR A 65 -11.13 2.37 -7.81
C THR A 65 -10.89 2.13 -6.33
N GLU A 66 -10.22 1.03 -6.01
CA GLU A 66 -9.81 0.64 -4.66
C GLU A 66 -8.30 0.40 -4.59
N HIS A 67 -7.55 0.95 -5.54
CA HIS A 67 -6.12 0.67 -5.70
C HIS A 67 -5.22 1.32 -4.64
N ASP A 68 -5.74 2.29 -3.88
CA ASP A 68 -5.01 2.94 -2.79
C ASP A 68 -5.01 2.06 -1.54
N VAL A 69 -3.89 1.43 -1.27
CA VAL A 69 -3.68 0.56 -0.11
C VAL A 69 -2.90 1.30 0.95
N LEU A 70 -3.38 1.27 2.19
CA LEU A 70 -2.78 1.94 3.35
C LEU A 70 -1.44 1.28 3.72
N THR A 71 -0.39 2.08 3.83
CA THR A 71 0.96 1.58 4.12
C THR A 71 1.69 2.37 5.20
N GLY A 72 1.51 3.69 5.24
CA GLY A 72 2.20 4.57 6.18
C GLY A 72 3.73 4.52 6.05
N THR A 73 4.25 4.24 4.85
CA THR A 73 5.67 3.98 4.66
C THR A 73 6.28 4.79 3.51
N GLN A 74 7.57 5.04 3.56
CA GLN A 74 8.35 5.54 2.45
C GLN A 74 8.56 4.43 1.40
N ILE A 75 9.10 4.78 0.24
CA ILE A 75 9.25 3.85 -0.89
C ILE A 75 10.12 2.64 -0.57
N ASP A 76 11.10 2.82 0.32
CA ASP A 76 12.00 1.77 0.79
C ASP A 76 11.45 0.93 1.95
N GLY A 77 10.19 1.14 2.34
CA GLY A 77 9.55 0.43 3.45
C GLY A 77 9.85 1.00 4.84
N THR A 78 10.60 2.11 4.94
CA THR A 78 10.88 2.76 6.23
C THR A 78 9.75 3.67 6.69
N ALA A 79 9.68 3.93 7.98
CA ALA A 79 8.79 4.93 8.57
C ALA A 79 9.15 6.35 8.11
N PHE A 80 8.17 7.23 8.06
CA PHE A 80 8.44 8.66 7.86
C PHE A 80 9.17 9.24 9.07
N PRO A 81 9.98 10.31 8.89
CA PRO A 81 10.67 10.98 9.99
C PRO A 81 9.70 11.46 11.08
N PRO A 82 10.16 11.56 12.35
CA PRO A 82 9.37 12.11 13.43
C PRO A 82 8.77 13.47 13.09
N GLY A 83 7.49 13.67 13.41
CA GLY A 83 6.74 14.89 13.11
C GLY A 83 6.06 14.90 11.74
N ASN A 84 6.30 13.92 10.89
CA ASN A 84 5.59 13.70 9.64
C ASN A 84 4.73 12.44 9.75
N ASP A 85 3.58 12.55 10.43
CA ASP A 85 2.66 11.43 10.60
C ASP A 85 1.91 11.14 9.31
N MET A 86 2.16 9.97 8.74
CA MET A 86 1.50 9.43 7.57
C MET A 86 0.83 8.08 7.87
N THR A 87 0.35 7.93 9.12
CA THR A 87 -0.22 6.69 9.64
C THR A 87 -1.56 6.89 10.34
N CYS A 88 -2.21 8.06 10.16
CA CYS A 88 -3.44 8.36 10.89
C CYS A 88 -3.29 8.13 12.39
N SER A 89 -2.28 8.74 13.01
CA SER A 89 -1.95 8.61 14.45
C SER A 89 -1.70 7.14 14.86
N ASN A 90 -0.82 6.45 14.14
CA ASN A 90 -0.55 5.01 14.35
C ASN A 90 -1.79 4.14 14.20
N TRP A 91 -2.60 4.45 13.18
CA TRP A 91 -3.80 3.69 12.82
C TRP A 91 -4.91 3.76 13.89
N THR A 92 -4.93 4.85 14.66
CA THR A 92 -5.92 5.08 15.72
C THR A 92 -6.89 6.20 15.41
N SER A 93 -6.59 7.06 14.43
CA SER A 93 -7.49 8.13 13.99
C SER A 93 -8.43 7.64 12.89
N SER A 94 -9.70 7.97 13.04
CA SER A 94 -10.74 7.82 12.01
C SER A 94 -11.33 9.16 11.59
N SER A 95 -10.60 10.24 11.77
CA SER A 95 -11.06 11.62 11.47
C SER A 95 -9.95 12.43 10.80
N GLU A 96 -9.16 13.13 11.60
CA GLU A 96 -8.08 14.00 11.15
C GLU A 96 -6.76 13.23 10.95
N GLY A 97 -5.84 13.83 10.20
CA GLY A 97 -4.54 13.28 9.88
C GLY A 97 -4.39 12.94 8.41
N SER A 98 -3.41 12.13 8.11
CA SER A 98 -3.16 11.60 6.77
C SER A 98 -2.51 10.22 6.90
N ALA A 99 -2.78 9.33 5.95
CA ALA A 99 -2.04 8.10 5.78
C ALA A 99 -1.33 8.09 4.43
N ARG A 100 -0.14 7.48 4.37
CA ARG A 100 0.49 7.18 3.10
C ARG A 100 -0.18 5.96 2.48
N VAL A 101 -0.48 6.05 1.19
CA VAL A 101 -1.01 4.95 0.38
C VAL A 101 -0.06 4.59 -0.75
N GLY A 102 -0.15 3.36 -1.22
CA GLY A 102 0.47 2.90 -2.44
C GLY A 102 -0.57 2.44 -3.45
N HIS A 103 -0.25 2.50 -4.73
CA HIS A 103 -1.13 2.04 -5.80
C HIS A 103 -0.86 0.57 -6.09
N ALA A 104 -1.75 -0.31 -5.65
CA ALA A 104 -1.58 -1.76 -5.82
C ALA A 104 -1.49 -2.20 -7.29
N ASP A 105 -2.17 -1.49 -8.19
CA ASP A 105 -2.10 -1.70 -9.64
C ASP A 105 -0.92 -0.96 -10.31
N ARG A 106 -0.20 -0.13 -9.57
CA ARG A 106 0.85 0.78 -10.04
C ARG A 106 0.39 1.78 -11.11
N TYR A 107 -0.92 1.97 -11.24
CA TYR A 107 -1.48 2.94 -12.17
C TYR A 107 -1.43 4.37 -11.60
N SER A 108 -1.14 5.34 -12.45
CA SER A 108 -1.27 6.76 -12.18
C SER A 108 -1.44 7.52 -13.48
N PHE A 109 -2.25 8.57 -13.47
CA PHE A 109 -2.39 9.48 -14.64
C PHE A 109 -1.16 10.33 -14.88
N THR A 110 -0.36 10.58 -13.86
CA THR A 110 0.74 11.57 -13.93
C THR A 110 2.12 10.93 -13.91
N THR A 111 2.26 9.73 -13.41
CA THR A 111 3.56 9.07 -13.20
C THR A 111 3.47 7.59 -13.58
N PRO A 112 4.01 7.17 -14.71
CA PRO A 112 4.09 5.75 -15.04
C PRO A 112 4.80 4.96 -13.94
N GLY A 113 4.22 3.82 -13.53
CA GLY A 113 4.80 2.95 -12.54
C GLY A 113 4.76 3.53 -11.12
N SER A 114 3.63 4.13 -10.74
CA SER A 114 3.42 4.61 -9.35
C SER A 114 3.84 3.58 -8.31
N PRO A 115 4.50 3.98 -7.21
CA PRO A 115 4.93 3.05 -6.18
C PRO A 115 3.76 2.29 -5.56
N TRP A 116 3.92 0.98 -5.44
CA TRP A 116 2.91 0.10 -4.83
C TRP A 116 2.69 0.42 -3.34
N ASN A 117 3.70 0.97 -2.67
CA ASN A 117 3.68 1.20 -1.22
C ASN A 117 3.76 2.67 -0.79
N SER A 118 4.08 3.61 -1.68
CA SER A 118 4.31 5.01 -1.28
C SER A 118 4.02 6.00 -2.42
N SER A 119 2.75 6.09 -2.81
CA SER A 119 2.30 6.97 -3.91
C SER A 119 1.99 8.39 -3.41
N HIS A 120 0.97 8.56 -2.58
CA HIS A 120 0.55 9.87 -2.04
C HIS A 120 -0.03 9.75 -0.63
N GLY A 121 -0.33 10.89 0.00
CA GLY A 121 -1.06 10.96 1.27
C GLY A 121 -2.56 11.08 1.06
N THR A 122 -3.34 10.62 2.04
CA THR A 122 -4.79 10.81 2.06
C THR A 122 -5.14 12.21 2.58
N PRO A 123 -6.27 12.80 2.17
CA PRO A 123 -6.72 14.11 2.67
C PRO A 123 -7.21 14.08 4.11
N GLY A 124 -7.43 12.90 4.67
CA GLY A 124 -7.86 12.65 6.04
C GLY A 124 -7.93 11.16 6.32
N CYS A 125 -8.45 10.79 7.49
CA CYS A 125 -8.47 9.40 7.98
C CYS A 125 -9.89 8.82 8.06
N THR A 126 -10.91 9.54 7.59
CA THR A 126 -12.28 9.00 7.50
C THR A 126 -12.42 8.08 6.29
N GLN A 127 -13.38 7.17 6.32
CA GLN A 127 -13.69 6.32 5.18
C GLN A 127 -13.98 7.15 3.90
N GLU A 128 -14.71 8.26 4.04
CA GLU A 128 -14.98 9.17 2.92
C GLU A 128 -13.69 9.74 2.32
N ASN A 129 -12.74 10.15 3.16
CA ASN A 129 -11.46 10.66 2.71
C ASN A 129 -10.63 9.61 1.96
N LEU A 130 -10.66 8.36 2.42
CA LEU A 130 -9.98 7.26 1.74
C LEU A 130 -10.62 6.97 0.38
N VAL A 131 -11.94 6.89 0.32
CA VAL A 131 -12.68 6.64 -0.93
C VAL A 131 -12.49 7.78 -1.93
N SER A 132 -12.43 9.04 -1.46
CA SER A 132 -12.30 10.22 -2.34
C SER A 132 -11.02 10.25 -3.17
N VAL A 133 -10.00 9.50 -2.77
CA VAL A 133 -8.70 9.43 -3.47
C VAL A 133 -8.47 8.09 -4.17
N GLY A 134 -9.37 7.13 -4.02
CA GLY A 134 -9.29 5.84 -4.71
C GLY A 134 -8.94 4.67 -3.80
N GLY A 135 -9.23 4.79 -2.51
CA GLY A 135 -9.02 3.73 -1.53
C GLY A 135 -10.32 3.16 -0.98
N ALA A 136 -10.22 2.03 -0.30
CA ALA A 136 -11.31 1.39 0.44
C ALA A 136 -10.93 1.08 1.90
N GLY A 137 -9.76 1.54 2.35
CA GLY A 137 -9.21 1.19 3.67
C GLY A 137 -8.50 -0.16 3.67
N LEU A 138 -8.02 -0.62 2.54
CA LEU A 138 -7.31 -1.89 2.38
C LEU A 138 -5.89 -1.82 2.93
N PHE A 139 -5.37 -2.96 3.36
CA PHE A 139 -3.99 -3.17 3.80
C PHE A 139 -3.34 -4.33 3.05
N TYR A 140 -2.01 -4.28 2.92
CA TYR A 140 -1.25 -5.45 2.49
C TYR A 140 -1.06 -6.42 3.66
N CYS A 141 -1.28 -7.71 3.40
CA CYS A 141 -0.98 -8.80 4.31
C CYS A 141 0.24 -9.58 3.82
N PHE A 142 1.24 -9.74 4.67
CA PHE A 142 2.43 -10.53 4.40
C PHE A 142 2.44 -11.74 5.34
N ALA A 143 2.57 -12.94 4.79
CA ALA A 143 2.83 -14.13 5.60
C ALA A 143 4.26 -14.02 6.17
N ILE A 144 4.37 -14.22 7.47
CA ILE A 144 5.63 -14.34 8.20
C ILE A 144 5.71 -15.76 8.75
N ASP A 145 6.81 -16.45 8.51
CA ASP A 145 7.05 -17.81 9.02
C ASP A 145 7.47 -17.78 10.49
#